data_65f1afcfc13a700ae5da1e4832702dd7
#
_entry.id   65f1afcfc13a700ae5da1e4832702dd7
#
_cell.length_a   1.000
_cell.length_b   1.000
_cell.length_c   1.000
_cell.angle_alpha   90.00
_cell.angle_beta   90.00
_cell.angle_gamma   90.00
#
_symmetry.space_group_name_H-M   'P 1'
#
loop_
_entity.id
_entity.type
_entity.pdbx_description
1 polymer ?
#
loop_
_entity_poly.entity_id
_entity_poly.type
_entity_poly.pdbx_seq_one_letter_code
_entity_poly.pdbx_strand_id
1 'polypeptide(L)'
;ILHQSSHLGDEFILRGRAEERENLSYEKVDSLLSLDLPFGSRLYGGGGYLVHKDPSDLDPWSVQAGLEWVCPSGFFDDLLHPIAAVDLQSEEENDWGLDVSAKTGLQLGSREGTIANRLQLTLEYYQGHSPNGQFYNETVEYLGLGLHYYR
;
A
#
# COMPACT_ATOMS: atom_id res chain seq x y z
N ILE A 1 -3.60 -10.08 -10.59
CA ILE A 1 -3.16 -11.23 -9.76
C ILE A 1 -1.81 -10.91 -9.20
N LEU A 2 -1.68 -10.96 -7.90
CA LEU A 2 -0.43 -10.79 -7.16
C LEU A 2 0.00 -12.17 -6.64
N HIS A 3 1.29 -12.50 -6.81
CA HIS A 3 1.91 -13.62 -6.13
C HIS A 3 2.88 -13.08 -5.08
N GLN A 4 2.72 -13.51 -3.85
CA GLN A 4 3.64 -13.20 -2.75
C GLN A 4 4.17 -14.48 -2.15
N SER A 5 5.48 -14.50 -1.90
CA SER A 5 6.16 -15.59 -1.19
C SER A 5 7.18 -14.98 -0.24
N SER A 6 7.10 -15.33 1.02
CA SER A 6 7.98 -14.85 2.06
C SER A 6 8.50 -16.00 2.89
N HIS A 7 9.81 -16.03 3.06
CA HIS A 7 10.52 -17.07 3.80
C HIS A 7 11.45 -16.40 4.82
N LEU A 8 11.59 -17.01 5.99
CA LEU A 8 12.65 -16.64 6.92
C LEU A 8 14.02 -16.86 6.26
N GLY A 9 14.91 -15.90 6.43
CA GLY A 9 16.27 -16.01 5.94
C GLY A 9 17.09 -17.10 6.64
N ASP A 10 18.21 -17.47 6.05
CA ASP A 10 19.10 -18.52 6.55
C ASP A 10 19.65 -18.23 7.95
N GLU A 11 19.70 -16.95 8.38
CA GLU A 11 20.12 -16.55 9.71
C GLU A 11 19.25 -17.12 10.83
N PHE A 12 17.96 -17.38 10.61
CA PHE A 12 17.10 -18.00 11.62
C PHE A 12 17.44 -19.47 11.79
N ILE A 13 17.77 -20.17 10.70
CA ILE A 13 18.25 -21.55 10.72
C ILE A 13 19.57 -21.63 11.46
N LEU A 14 20.50 -20.72 11.18
CA LEU A 14 21.81 -20.64 11.81
C LEU A 14 21.74 -20.33 13.32
N ARG A 15 20.70 -19.63 13.77
CA ARG A 15 20.44 -19.29 15.18
C ARG A 15 19.64 -20.34 15.93
N GLY A 16 19.30 -21.47 15.30
CA GLY A 16 18.51 -22.56 15.92
C GLY A 16 17.05 -22.22 16.15
N ARG A 17 16.50 -21.22 15.43
CA ARG A 17 15.11 -20.78 15.49
C ARG A 17 14.30 -21.24 14.28
N ALA A 18 14.68 -22.36 13.67
CA ALA A 18 13.99 -22.90 12.49
C ALA A 18 12.52 -23.27 12.75
N GLU A 19 12.17 -23.53 14.02
CA GLU A 19 10.78 -23.83 14.42
C GLU A 19 9.86 -22.59 14.39
N GLU A 20 10.41 -21.39 14.38
CA GLU A 20 9.67 -20.13 14.25
C GLU A 20 9.52 -19.70 12.77
N ARG A 21 9.85 -20.58 11.86
CA ARG A 21 9.79 -20.31 10.43
C ARG A 21 8.33 -20.34 9.94
N GLU A 22 7.79 -19.18 9.67
CA GLU A 22 6.56 -19.05 8.92
C GLU A 22 6.86 -18.95 7.42
N ASN A 23 6.33 -19.90 6.67
CA ASN A 23 6.44 -19.93 5.23
C ASN A 23 5.14 -19.41 4.65
N LEU A 24 5.11 -18.15 4.26
CA LEU A 24 3.93 -17.53 3.69
C LEU A 24 4.04 -17.49 2.17
N SER A 25 3.11 -18.14 1.48
CA SER A 25 2.99 -18.07 0.03
C SER A 25 1.53 -18.01 -0.38
N TYR A 26 1.15 -17.03 -1.19
CA TYR A 26 -0.22 -16.94 -1.68
C TYR A 26 -0.32 -16.27 -3.04
N GLU A 27 -1.43 -16.54 -3.71
CA GLU A 27 -1.88 -15.84 -4.90
C GLU A 27 -3.17 -15.09 -4.57
N LYS A 28 -3.20 -13.78 -4.83
CA LYS A 28 -4.33 -12.89 -4.55
C LYS A 28 -4.89 -12.32 -5.83
N VAL A 29 -6.21 -12.28 -5.91
CA VAL A 29 -6.95 -11.56 -6.95
C VAL A 29 -7.62 -10.37 -6.32
N ASP A 30 -7.25 -9.17 -6.76
CA ASP A 30 -7.82 -7.90 -6.30
C ASP A 30 -8.63 -7.24 -7.40
N SER A 31 -9.68 -6.52 -6.99
CA SER A 31 -10.47 -5.67 -7.85
C SER A 31 -10.72 -4.34 -7.15
N LEU A 32 -10.29 -3.25 -7.78
CA LEU A 32 -10.50 -1.89 -7.31
C LEU A 32 -11.29 -1.09 -8.35
N LEU A 33 -12.29 -0.38 -7.89
CA LEU A 33 -13.03 0.62 -8.65
C LEU A 33 -12.63 2.00 -8.18
N SER A 34 -12.50 2.94 -9.09
CA SER A 34 -12.18 4.32 -8.76
C SER A 34 -13.10 5.31 -9.46
N LEU A 35 -13.34 6.43 -8.79
CA LEU A 35 -14.18 7.53 -9.25
C LEU A 35 -13.42 8.84 -9.09
N ASP A 36 -13.23 9.53 -10.20
CA ASP A 36 -12.68 10.89 -10.17
C ASP A 36 -13.75 11.87 -9.70
N LEU A 37 -13.41 12.66 -8.73
CA LEU A 37 -14.26 13.66 -8.11
C LEU A 37 -13.80 15.08 -8.47
N PRO A 38 -14.64 16.10 -8.28
CA PRO A 38 -14.22 17.49 -8.46
C PRO A 38 -13.02 17.87 -7.58
N PHE A 39 -12.38 18.99 -7.95
CA PHE A 39 -11.27 19.60 -7.20
C PHE A 39 -10.01 18.72 -7.08
N GLY A 40 -9.80 17.82 -8.05
CA GLY A 40 -8.59 16.99 -8.11
C GLY A 40 -8.57 15.81 -7.15
N SER A 41 -9.72 15.40 -6.68
CA SER A 41 -9.87 14.25 -5.80
C SER A 41 -10.19 12.99 -6.59
N ARG A 42 -9.83 11.83 -6.05
CA ARG A 42 -10.17 10.50 -6.55
C ARG A 42 -10.47 9.59 -5.37
N LEU A 43 -11.64 9.01 -5.37
CA LEU A 43 -12.06 7.98 -4.42
C LEU A 43 -11.88 6.61 -5.08
N TYR A 44 -11.44 5.62 -4.33
CA TYR A 44 -11.41 4.24 -4.78
C TYR A 44 -11.79 3.27 -3.66
N GLY A 45 -12.20 2.07 -4.05
CA GLY A 45 -12.49 1.00 -3.11
C GLY A 45 -12.67 -0.33 -3.83
N GLY A 46 -12.49 -1.39 -3.09
CA GLY A 46 -12.63 -2.74 -3.61
C GLY A 46 -12.24 -3.81 -2.61
N GLY A 47 -11.92 -4.99 -3.12
CA GLY A 47 -11.54 -6.11 -2.28
C GLY A 47 -10.73 -7.14 -3.02
N GLY A 48 -10.14 -8.04 -2.27
CA GLY A 48 -9.30 -9.12 -2.73
C GLY A 48 -9.70 -10.46 -2.14
N TYR A 49 -9.25 -11.51 -2.80
CA TYR A 49 -9.46 -12.88 -2.39
C TYR A 49 -8.21 -13.73 -2.66
N LEU A 50 -7.76 -14.49 -1.65
CA LEU A 50 -6.65 -15.43 -1.79
C LEU A 50 -7.14 -16.71 -2.47
N VAL A 51 -6.64 -17.01 -3.67
CA VAL A 51 -7.03 -18.18 -4.45
C VAL A 51 -6.14 -19.40 -4.19
N HIS A 52 -4.85 -19.16 -3.94
CA HIS A 52 -3.90 -20.15 -3.47
C HIS A 52 -3.21 -19.61 -2.22
N LYS A 53 -3.04 -20.45 -1.21
CA LYS A 53 -2.47 -20.02 0.07
C LYS A 53 -1.75 -21.17 0.77
N ASP A 54 -0.59 -20.87 1.31
CA ASP A 54 0.22 -21.71 2.17
C ASP A 54 0.77 -20.85 3.31
N PRO A 55 0.35 -21.06 4.55
CA PRO A 55 -0.52 -22.14 5.04
C PRO A 55 -1.97 -22.04 4.54
N SER A 56 -2.65 -23.18 4.48
CA SER A 56 -3.99 -23.29 3.87
C SER A 56 -5.13 -22.72 4.73
N ASP A 57 -4.87 -22.46 6.00
CA ASP A 57 -5.78 -21.92 7.00
C ASP A 57 -5.86 -20.39 7.00
N LEU A 58 -5.03 -19.70 6.24
CA LEU A 58 -5.15 -18.24 6.08
C LEU A 58 -6.56 -17.83 5.67
N ASP A 59 -7.11 -16.80 6.29
CA ASP A 59 -8.38 -16.23 5.91
C ASP A 59 -8.28 -15.46 4.59
N PRO A 60 -9.22 -15.65 3.63
CA PRO A 60 -8.95 -15.25 2.24
C PRO A 60 -9.35 -13.82 1.89
N TRP A 61 -10.18 -13.14 2.66
CA TRP A 61 -10.78 -11.89 2.24
C TRP A 61 -9.98 -10.66 2.66
N SER A 62 -9.97 -9.66 1.78
CA SER A 62 -9.47 -8.32 2.09
C SER A 62 -10.33 -7.25 1.46
N VAL A 63 -10.37 -6.08 2.08
CA VAL A 63 -11.03 -4.89 1.56
C VAL A 63 -10.08 -3.71 1.62
N GLN A 64 -10.27 -2.78 0.68
CA GLN A 64 -9.47 -1.57 0.57
C GLN A 64 -10.34 -0.39 0.15
N ALA A 65 -10.10 0.78 0.73
CA ALA A 65 -10.69 2.03 0.29
C ALA A 65 -9.71 3.17 0.49
N GLY A 66 -9.77 4.18 -0.35
CA GLY A 66 -8.89 5.33 -0.21
C GLY A 66 -9.34 6.55 -0.95
N LEU A 67 -8.74 7.66 -0.56
CA LEU A 67 -8.94 8.98 -1.15
C LEU A 67 -7.60 9.58 -1.53
N GLU A 68 -7.48 10.03 -2.76
CA GLU A 68 -6.33 10.77 -3.26
C GLU A 68 -6.74 12.19 -3.63
N TRP A 69 -5.85 13.14 -3.44
CA TRP A 69 -6.05 14.51 -3.84
C TRP A 69 -4.77 15.12 -4.38
N VAL A 70 -4.92 15.78 -5.52
CA VAL A 70 -3.88 16.61 -6.14
C VAL A 70 -4.44 18.00 -6.30
N CYS A 71 -3.80 19.00 -5.73
CA CYS A 71 -4.24 20.39 -5.84
C CYS A 71 -4.40 20.78 -7.32
N PRO A 72 -5.60 21.23 -7.75
CA PRO A 72 -5.82 21.56 -9.15
C PRO A 72 -5.05 22.79 -9.63
N SER A 73 -4.71 23.68 -8.71
CA SER A 73 -3.94 24.90 -9.02
C SER A 73 -2.53 24.73 -8.47
N GLY A 74 -1.57 24.53 -9.35
CA GLY A 74 -0.16 24.43 -8.98
C GLY A 74 0.47 25.80 -8.67
N PHE A 75 1.62 25.75 -8.02
CA PHE A 75 2.52 26.87 -7.83
C PHE A 75 3.58 26.89 -8.94
N PHE A 76 4.22 28.05 -9.16
CA PHE A 76 5.31 28.20 -10.14
C PHE A 76 4.91 27.79 -11.56
N ASP A 77 3.90 28.46 -12.12
CA ASP A 77 3.36 28.18 -13.45
C ASP A 77 2.89 26.72 -13.62
N ASP A 78 2.17 26.22 -12.62
CA ASP A 78 1.59 24.86 -12.59
C ASP A 78 2.62 23.73 -12.55
N LEU A 79 3.84 24.04 -12.09
CA LEU A 79 4.92 23.05 -11.98
C LEU A 79 4.87 22.23 -10.70
N LEU A 80 4.36 22.81 -9.59
CA LEU A 80 4.41 22.22 -8.27
C LEU A 80 3.00 22.12 -7.68
N HIS A 81 2.53 20.89 -7.42
CA HIS A 81 1.21 20.62 -6.87
C HIS A 81 1.29 19.97 -5.48
N PRO A 82 0.63 20.54 -4.46
CA PRO A 82 0.38 19.82 -3.21
C PRO A 82 -0.43 18.56 -3.45
N ILE A 83 -0.08 17.48 -2.74
CA ILE A 83 -0.76 16.20 -2.81
C ILE A 83 -1.06 15.68 -1.41
N ALA A 84 -2.13 14.92 -1.30
CA ALA A 84 -2.48 14.16 -0.09
C ALA A 84 -3.20 12.88 -0.48
N ALA A 85 -3.03 11.82 0.29
CA ALA A 85 -3.78 10.60 0.14
C ALA A 85 -3.93 9.88 1.47
N VAL A 86 -5.01 9.12 1.60
CA VAL A 86 -5.26 8.17 2.68
C VAL A 86 -5.73 6.87 2.05
N ASP A 87 -5.17 5.77 2.50
CA ASP A 87 -5.53 4.41 2.16
C ASP A 87 -5.85 3.62 3.43
N LEU A 88 -6.93 2.90 3.39
CA LEU A 88 -7.45 2.07 4.47
C LEU A 88 -7.56 0.65 3.94
N GLN A 89 -6.91 -0.29 4.62
CA GLN A 89 -6.98 -1.71 4.30
C GLN A 89 -7.43 -2.50 5.52
N SER A 90 -8.07 -3.62 5.28
CA SER A 90 -8.49 -4.53 6.33
C SER A 90 -8.53 -5.95 5.74
N GLU A 91 -7.95 -6.89 6.46
CA GLU A 91 -7.87 -8.28 6.06
C GLU A 91 -8.54 -9.18 7.11
N GLU A 92 -9.25 -10.20 6.63
CA GLU A 92 -9.93 -11.17 7.47
C GLU A 92 -8.94 -11.90 8.39
N GLU A 93 -7.77 -12.26 7.86
CA GLU A 93 -6.67 -12.90 8.59
C GLU A 93 -6.24 -12.12 9.84
N ASN A 94 -6.40 -10.81 9.84
CA ASN A 94 -6.06 -9.92 10.94
C ASN A 94 -7.31 -9.47 11.74
N ASP A 95 -8.33 -10.34 11.86
CA ASP A 95 -9.57 -10.03 12.56
C ASP A 95 -10.24 -8.72 12.10
N TRP A 96 -10.09 -8.39 10.82
CA TRP A 96 -10.53 -7.13 10.22
C TRP A 96 -9.91 -5.89 10.88
N GLY A 97 -8.73 -6.02 11.45
CA GLY A 97 -7.93 -4.89 11.92
C GLY A 97 -7.70 -3.86 10.82
N LEU A 98 -7.79 -2.58 11.17
CA LEU A 98 -7.64 -1.50 10.20
C LEU A 98 -6.18 -1.08 10.06
N ASP A 99 -5.67 -1.20 8.85
CA ASP A 99 -4.37 -0.67 8.45
C ASP A 99 -4.57 0.69 7.77
N VAL A 100 -3.84 1.68 8.23
CA VAL A 100 -3.95 3.06 7.76
C VAL A 100 -2.63 3.50 7.14
N SER A 101 -2.68 3.94 5.90
CA SER A 101 -1.58 4.62 5.22
C SER A 101 -2.00 6.03 4.84
N ALA A 102 -1.18 7.02 5.18
CA ALA A 102 -1.43 8.40 4.81
C ALA A 102 -0.16 9.03 4.24
N LYS A 103 -0.32 9.84 3.20
CA LYS A 103 0.80 10.60 2.64
C LYS A 103 0.37 12.01 2.30
N THR A 104 1.30 12.94 2.45
CA THR A 104 1.17 14.31 1.97
C THR A 104 2.51 14.79 1.42
N GLY A 105 2.47 15.73 0.50
CA GLY A 105 3.73 16.20 -0.09
C GLY A 105 3.52 17.09 -1.30
N LEU A 106 4.52 17.09 -2.16
CA LEU A 106 4.59 17.92 -3.35
C LEU A 106 4.86 17.04 -4.58
N GLN A 107 4.13 17.29 -5.64
CA GLN A 107 4.35 16.70 -6.95
C GLN A 107 4.94 17.75 -7.89
N LEU A 108 6.07 17.43 -8.51
CA LEU A 108 6.61 18.17 -9.65
C LEU A 108 6.11 17.53 -10.95
N GLY A 109 5.73 18.36 -11.90
CA GLY A 109 5.22 17.96 -13.21
C GLY A 109 3.74 18.25 -13.37
N SER A 110 3.32 18.47 -14.62
CA SER A 110 1.94 18.82 -14.94
C SER A 110 0.96 17.74 -14.50
N ARG A 111 -0.21 18.16 -14.04
CA ARG A 111 -1.34 17.30 -13.72
C ARG A 111 -1.94 16.65 -14.97
N GLU A 112 -1.94 17.38 -16.07
CA GLU A 112 -2.50 16.99 -17.35
C GLU A 112 -1.40 16.70 -18.36
N GLY A 113 -1.34 15.51 -18.86
CA GLY A 113 -0.46 15.18 -19.98
C GLY A 113 -0.23 13.70 -20.12
N THR A 114 -0.43 13.25 -21.34
CA THR A 114 0.04 11.97 -21.85
C THR A 114 1.57 11.93 -21.64
N ILE A 115 2.06 11.12 -20.69
CA ILE A 115 3.49 10.89 -20.46
C ILE A 115 4.21 12.14 -19.91
N ALA A 116 3.79 12.64 -18.78
CA ALA A 116 4.62 13.58 -18.02
C ALA A 116 5.30 12.84 -16.88
N ASN A 117 6.62 12.80 -16.87
CA ASN A 117 7.40 12.35 -15.75
C ASN A 117 6.96 13.11 -14.49
N ARG A 118 6.50 12.40 -13.48
CA ARG A 118 6.06 12.98 -12.21
C ARG A 118 7.04 12.59 -11.13
N LEU A 119 7.52 13.56 -10.40
CA LEU A 119 8.33 13.34 -9.22
C LEU A 119 7.54 13.80 -8.00
N GLN A 120 7.40 12.94 -7.01
CA GLN A 120 6.73 13.28 -5.76
C GLN A 120 7.73 13.17 -4.61
N LEU A 121 7.74 14.18 -3.75
CA LEU A 121 8.39 14.15 -2.45
C LEU A 121 7.29 14.13 -1.39
N THR A 122 7.27 13.08 -0.58
CA THR A 122 6.19 12.81 0.36
C THR A 122 6.69 12.60 1.78
N LEU A 123 5.87 12.99 2.74
CA LEU A 123 5.89 12.51 4.11
C LEU A 123 4.83 11.41 4.19
N GLU A 124 5.21 10.24 4.70
CA GLU A 124 4.39 9.03 4.70
C GLU A 124 4.24 8.50 6.12
N TYR A 125 3.02 8.25 6.51
CA TYR A 125 2.66 7.63 7.77
C TYR A 125 1.99 6.29 7.50
N TYR A 126 2.35 5.28 8.27
CA TYR A 126 1.71 3.98 8.27
C TYR A 126 1.50 3.49 9.69
N GLN A 127 0.33 2.94 9.94
CA GLN A 127 -0.01 2.21 11.15
C GLN A 127 -0.87 1.02 10.76
N GLY A 128 -0.43 -0.18 11.10
CA GLY A 128 -1.16 -1.39 10.75
C GLY A 128 -0.31 -2.65 10.84
N HIS A 129 -0.77 -3.72 10.22
CA HIS A 129 -0.05 -4.97 10.14
C HIS A 129 1.18 -4.85 9.25
N SER A 130 2.21 -5.60 9.54
CA SER A 130 3.46 -5.53 8.79
C SER A 130 3.26 -5.95 7.33
N PRO A 131 3.68 -5.12 6.35
CA PRO A 131 3.62 -5.50 4.94
C PRO A 131 4.63 -6.58 4.56
N ASN A 132 5.52 -6.95 5.49
CA ASN A 132 6.52 -7.98 5.29
C ASN A 132 5.92 -9.34 5.67
N GLY A 133 5.65 -10.19 4.70
CA GLY A 133 4.86 -11.41 4.83
C GLY A 133 5.24 -12.33 6.00
N GLN A 134 6.51 -12.46 6.35
CA GLN A 134 6.92 -13.28 7.49
C GLN A 134 6.56 -12.68 8.86
N PHE A 135 6.13 -11.42 8.91
CA PHE A 135 5.72 -10.68 10.12
C PHE A 135 4.27 -10.18 9.99
N TYR A 136 3.47 -10.80 9.16
CA TYR A 136 2.11 -10.34 8.84
C TYR A 136 1.20 -10.19 10.06
N ASN A 137 1.47 -10.93 11.15
CA ASN A 137 0.75 -10.84 12.42
C ASN A 137 1.28 -9.72 13.35
N GLU A 138 2.37 -9.06 13.00
CA GLU A 138 2.95 -7.99 13.81
C GLU A 138 2.39 -6.64 13.36
N THR A 139 2.11 -5.76 14.31
CA THR A 139 1.74 -4.38 14.01
C THR A 139 2.96 -3.48 14.01
N VAL A 140 3.02 -2.57 13.05
CA VAL A 140 4.09 -1.59 12.91
C VAL A 140 3.51 -0.19 12.79
N GLU A 141 4.25 0.79 13.26
CA GLU A 141 3.95 2.21 13.07
C GLU A 141 5.22 2.92 12.66
N TYR A 142 5.14 3.69 11.58
CA TYR A 142 6.29 4.49 11.15
C TYR A 142 5.90 5.78 10.44
N LEU A 143 6.84 6.72 10.46
CA LEU A 143 6.82 7.94 9.67
C LEU A 143 8.07 7.95 8.79
N GLY A 144 7.89 8.21 7.51
CA GLY A 144 8.97 8.16 6.52
C GLY A 144 8.93 9.31 5.52
N LEU A 145 10.01 9.44 4.76
CA LEU A 145 10.09 10.30 3.60
C LEU A 145 10.11 9.44 2.35
N GLY A 146 9.23 9.74 1.40
CA GLY A 146 9.13 9.06 0.12
C GLY A 146 9.62 9.95 -1.04
N LEU A 147 10.31 9.35 -1.99
CA LEU A 147 10.62 9.92 -3.28
C LEU A 147 10.10 8.98 -4.36
N HIS A 148 9.06 9.39 -5.08
CA HIS A 148 8.41 8.58 -6.08
C HIS A 148 8.57 9.19 -7.46
N TYR A 149 8.95 8.38 -8.44
CA TYR A 149 9.07 8.78 -9.83
C TYR A 149 8.14 7.92 -10.70
N TYR A 150 7.25 8.59 -11.41
CA TYR A 150 6.33 7.98 -12.36
C TYR A 150 6.68 8.43 -13.78
N ARG A 151 6.73 7.47 -14.69
CA ARG A 151 7.04 7.68 -16.10
C ARG A 151 5.86 7.31 -16.98
#